data_9a7897246b2db7610118a58a4302ed32
#
_entry.id   9a7897246b2db7610118a58a4302ed32
#
_cell.length_a   1.000
_cell.length_b   1.000
_cell.length_c   1.000
_cell.angle_alpha   90.00
_cell.angle_beta   90.00
_cell.angle_gamma   90.00
#
_symmetry.space_group_name_H-M   'P 1'
#
loop_
_entity.id
_entity.type
_entity.pdbx_description
1 polymer ?
#
loop_
_entity_poly.entity_id
_entity_poly.type
_entity_poly.pdbx_seq_one_letter_code
_entity_poly.pdbx_strand_id
1 'polypeptide(L)'
;MKKIRAFAPATVANVACGFDVLGFAVENPGDEVTITLTEKSGVEVLSITGDEGLLPLETSRNTVSLVIQEYLNHIGKSDLGVAIELKKMMPLKSGLGSSAASSVVGVYALNKLLGSPLTDVELLPFAMKGEELACGSAHADNVAPALLGGFVLVRSYNPLDVIKLPTPKRLYATIIHPHIEVKTKDARNILRKEVKLKDAVTQWGNLAGLITGIMKEDYDLIGRSLEDVIVEPIRSLLIPGFDKVKQKALNAGALGCSISGSGPSIFALSTDKAIAGQIGHAMTKVFDELNVQSEVYISKVSDQGPRIID
;
A
#
# COMPACT_ATOMS: atom_id res chain seq x y z
N MET A 1 -9.70 -26.57 17.35
CA MET A 1 -9.84 -25.12 17.13
C MET A 1 -9.79 -24.86 15.63
N LYS A 2 -10.69 -23.99 15.09
CA LYS A 2 -10.58 -23.57 13.68
C LYS A 2 -9.49 -22.52 13.56
N LYS A 3 -8.60 -22.69 12.58
CA LYS A 3 -7.45 -21.83 12.34
C LYS A 3 -7.33 -21.54 10.85
N ILE A 4 -6.85 -20.38 10.49
CA ILE A 4 -6.59 -19.96 9.10
C ILE A 4 -5.34 -19.08 9.06
N ARG A 5 -4.56 -19.20 8.00
CA ARG A 5 -3.42 -18.32 7.73
C ARG A 5 -3.64 -17.62 6.39
N ALA A 6 -3.43 -16.33 6.37
CA ALA A 6 -3.62 -15.51 5.18
C ALA A 6 -2.46 -14.52 5.00
N PHE A 7 -2.33 -14.06 3.76
CA PHE A 7 -1.37 -13.05 3.33
C PHE A 7 -2.12 -11.89 2.68
N ALA A 8 -1.69 -10.65 2.92
CA ALA A 8 -2.11 -9.49 2.14
C ALA A 8 -0.90 -8.74 1.58
N PRO A 9 -0.99 -8.26 0.32
CA PRO A 9 0.13 -7.66 -0.39
C PRO A 9 0.45 -6.25 0.09
N ALA A 10 1.68 -5.80 -0.15
CA ALA A 10 2.08 -4.41 -0.13
C ALA A 10 1.38 -3.62 -1.24
N THR A 11 1.29 -2.31 -1.05
CA THR A 11 0.69 -1.40 -2.00
C THR A 11 1.56 -0.18 -2.26
N VAL A 12 1.44 0.36 -3.46
CA VAL A 12 1.95 1.66 -3.85
C VAL A 12 0.77 2.60 -4.00
N ALA A 13 0.64 3.55 -3.10
CA ALA A 13 -0.39 4.58 -3.13
C ALA A 13 0.08 5.83 -3.89
N ASN A 14 -0.85 6.68 -4.25
CA ASN A 14 -0.68 7.91 -5.04
C ASN A 14 -0.32 7.68 -6.52
N VAL A 15 0.51 6.72 -6.84
CA VAL A 15 0.95 6.37 -8.20
C VAL A 15 1.28 7.62 -9.03
N ALA A 16 2.22 8.43 -8.53
CA ALA A 16 2.57 9.75 -9.05
C ALA A 16 1.35 10.71 -9.02
N CYS A 17 0.73 10.96 -10.18
CA CYS A 17 -0.35 11.95 -10.38
C CYS A 17 -1.69 11.60 -9.69
N GLY A 18 -1.84 10.42 -9.13
CA GLY A 18 -3.07 9.95 -8.47
C GLY A 18 -3.11 10.14 -6.95
N PHE A 19 -2.58 11.25 -6.45
CA PHE A 19 -2.55 11.56 -5.02
C PHE A 19 -3.91 11.37 -4.34
N ASP A 20 -3.93 10.52 -3.27
CA ASP A 20 -5.10 10.14 -2.48
C ASP A 20 -6.23 9.42 -3.27
N VAL A 21 -6.07 9.15 -4.57
CA VAL A 21 -7.13 8.55 -5.40
C VAL A 21 -6.71 7.31 -6.18
N LEU A 22 -5.42 6.99 -6.27
CA LEU A 22 -4.97 5.83 -7.04
C LEU A 22 -3.91 5.03 -6.26
N GLY A 23 -4.08 3.71 -6.26
CA GLY A 23 -3.10 2.79 -5.71
C GLY A 23 -3.05 1.48 -6.50
N PHE A 24 -1.99 0.71 -6.32
CA PHE A 24 -1.91 -0.65 -6.84
C PHE A 24 -1.25 -1.62 -5.85
N ALA A 25 -1.60 -2.90 -5.99
CA ALA A 25 -1.00 -3.99 -5.22
C ALA A 25 0.19 -4.62 -5.97
N VAL A 26 1.16 -5.15 -5.22
CA VAL A 26 2.27 -5.96 -5.75
C VAL A 26 2.14 -7.41 -5.28
N GLU A 27 2.78 -8.38 -5.96
CA GLU A 27 2.73 -9.77 -5.52
C GLU A 27 3.46 -9.99 -4.19
N ASN A 28 4.58 -9.28 -3.99
CA ASN A 28 5.44 -9.31 -2.81
C ASN A 28 6.17 -7.95 -2.67
N PRO A 29 6.52 -7.55 -1.43
CA PRO A 29 6.23 -8.18 -0.14
C PRO A 29 4.79 -8.05 0.30
N GLY A 30 4.48 -8.48 1.52
CA GLY A 30 3.19 -8.34 2.16
C GLY A 30 3.25 -8.79 3.61
N ASP A 31 2.14 -8.75 4.34
CA ASP A 31 2.06 -9.22 5.72
C ASP A 31 1.21 -10.50 5.82
N GLU A 32 1.51 -11.32 6.83
CA GLU A 32 0.78 -12.55 7.10
C GLU A 32 0.08 -12.45 8.46
N VAL A 33 -1.11 -13.07 8.55
CA VAL A 33 -1.81 -13.25 9.81
C VAL A 33 -2.22 -14.70 9.98
N THR A 34 -2.16 -15.17 11.21
CA THR A 34 -2.81 -16.39 11.64
C THR A 34 -3.95 -16.04 12.59
N ILE A 35 -5.17 -16.46 12.26
CA ILE A 35 -6.36 -16.30 13.09
C ILE A 35 -6.78 -17.65 13.63
N THR A 36 -6.96 -17.75 14.95
CA THR A 36 -7.43 -18.96 15.63
C THR A 36 -8.69 -18.62 16.45
N LEU A 37 -9.76 -19.40 16.29
CA LEU A 37 -10.94 -19.28 17.16
C LEU A 37 -10.65 -19.94 18.51
N THR A 38 -10.98 -19.25 19.60
CA THR A 38 -10.71 -19.70 20.97
C THR A 38 -12.01 -19.84 21.78
N GLU A 39 -11.95 -20.56 22.89
CA GLU A 39 -13.09 -20.69 23.83
C GLU A 39 -13.24 -19.42 24.69
N LYS A 40 -12.14 -18.71 24.96
CA LYS A 40 -12.15 -17.46 25.71
C LYS A 40 -12.68 -16.35 24.82
N SER A 41 -13.76 -15.71 25.22
CA SER A 41 -14.37 -14.58 24.52
C SER A 41 -13.40 -13.40 24.41
N GLY A 42 -13.51 -12.65 23.29
CA GLY A 42 -12.76 -11.44 23.01
C GLY A 42 -11.60 -11.64 22.04
N VAL A 43 -11.01 -10.53 21.62
CA VAL A 43 -9.90 -10.48 20.66
C VAL A 43 -8.58 -10.30 21.40
N GLU A 44 -7.60 -11.15 21.11
CA GLU A 44 -6.27 -11.10 21.72
C GLU A 44 -5.18 -11.20 20.65
N VAL A 45 -4.16 -10.33 20.73
CA VAL A 45 -2.94 -10.42 19.92
C VAL A 45 -1.91 -11.21 20.70
N LEU A 46 -1.62 -12.42 20.26
CA LEU A 46 -0.67 -13.33 20.94
C LEU A 46 0.77 -12.95 20.64
N SER A 47 1.05 -12.60 19.40
CA SER A 47 2.42 -12.26 18.97
C SER A 47 2.43 -11.39 17.72
N ILE A 48 3.48 -10.56 17.63
CA ILE A 48 3.85 -9.86 16.40
C ILE A 48 5.32 -10.17 16.14
N THR A 49 5.66 -10.50 14.92
CA THR A 49 7.04 -10.75 14.50
C THR A 49 7.43 -9.88 13.32
N GLY A 50 8.72 -9.52 13.19
CA GLY A 50 9.22 -8.67 12.10
C GLY A 50 8.92 -7.18 12.27
N ASP A 51 8.43 -6.77 13.45
CA ASP A 51 8.12 -5.39 13.81
C ASP A 51 9.16 -4.76 14.76
N GLU A 52 10.23 -5.49 15.08
CA GLU A 52 11.28 -5.07 16.03
C GLU A 52 10.74 -4.70 17.44
N GLY A 53 9.57 -5.21 17.79
CA GLY A 53 8.90 -4.93 19.07
C GLY A 53 8.27 -3.52 19.16
N LEU A 54 8.06 -2.87 18.03
CA LEU A 54 7.53 -1.50 17.97
C LEU A 54 6.00 -1.43 18.00
N LEU A 55 5.31 -2.52 17.63
CA LEU A 55 3.86 -2.55 17.59
C LEU A 55 3.26 -3.06 18.92
N PRO A 56 2.19 -2.42 19.41
CA PRO A 56 1.56 -2.84 20.65
C PRO A 56 0.78 -4.15 20.48
N LEU A 57 0.85 -5.04 21.48
CA LEU A 57 -0.01 -6.22 21.59
C LEU A 57 -1.40 -5.85 22.16
N GLU A 58 -1.53 -4.68 22.78
CA GLU A 58 -2.78 -4.21 23.36
C GLU A 58 -3.85 -4.03 22.26
N THR A 59 -4.99 -4.70 22.42
CA THR A 59 -6.08 -4.77 21.43
C THR A 59 -6.60 -3.39 21.02
N SER A 60 -6.73 -2.47 21.95
CA SER A 60 -7.22 -1.10 21.70
C SER A 60 -6.24 -0.22 20.89
N ARG A 61 -4.98 -0.65 20.75
CA ARG A 61 -3.91 0.10 20.11
C ARG A 61 -3.32 -0.59 18.89
N ASN A 62 -3.78 -1.81 18.59
CA ASN A 62 -3.30 -2.59 17.45
C ASN A 62 -4.33 -2.55 16.31
N THR A 63 -3.90 -2.23 15.10
CA THR A 63 -4.78 -2.05 13.94
C THR A 63 -5.55 -3.32 13.59
N VAL A 64 -4.90 -4.49 13.64
CA VAL A 64 -5.52 -5.77 13.28
C VAL A 64 -6.61 -6.15 14.27
N SER A 65 -6.35 -6.03 15.57
CA SER A 65 -7.35 -6.37 16.60
C SER A 65 -8.54 -5.41 16.58
N LEU A 66 -8.29 -4.11 16.35
CA LEU A 66 -9.37 -3.11 16.22
C LEU A 66 -10.30 -3.47 15.06
N VAL A 67 -9.73 -3.75 13.88
CA VAL A 67 -10.50 -4.08 12.67
C VAL A 67 -11.32 -5.36 12.89
N ILE A 68 -10.74 -6.36 13.53
CA ILE A 68 -11.42 -7.62 13.87
C ILE A 68 -12.56 -7.37 14.86
N GLN A 69 -12.35 -6.55 15.88
CA GLN A 69 -13.40 -6.23 16.86
C GLN A 69 -14.58 -5.50 16.21
N GLU A 70 -14.31 -4.51 15.37
CA GLU A 70 -15.33 -3.77 14.63
C GLU A 70 -16.13 -4.69 13.68
N TYR A 71 -15.43 -5.58 12.99
CA TYR A 71 -16.06 -6.57 12.13
C TYR A 71 -16.97 -7.52 12.92
N LEU A 72 -16.49 -8.07 14.06
CA LEU A 72 -17.29 -8.95 14.92
C LEU A 72 -18.53 -8.25 15.48
N ASN A 73 -18.40 -6.99 15.90
CA ASN A 73 -19.54 -6.19 16.36
C ASN A 73 -20.59 -6.05 15.25
N HIS A 74 -20.15 -5.77 14.03
CA HIS A 74 -21.03 -5.59 12.87
C HIS A 74 -21.83 -6.86 12.53
N ILE A 75 -21.18 -8.03 12.57
CA ILE A 75 -21.86 -9.32 12.27
C ILE A 75 -22.55 -9.94 13.47
N GLY A 76 -22.65 -9.24 14.61
CA GLY A 76 -23.35 -9.72 15.82
C GLY A 76 -22.66 -10.87 16.52
N LYS A 77 -21.32 -10.96 16.47
CA LYS A 77 -20.51 -12.02 17.09
C LYS A 77 -19.45 -11.47 18.04
N SER A 78 -19.76 -10.41 18.79
CA SER A 78 -18.84 -9.72 19.72
C SER A 78 -18.24 -10.64 20.80
N ASP A 79 -18.96 -11.72 21.17
CA ASP A 79 -18.51 -12.68 22.16
C ASP A 79 -17.59 -13.77 21.62
N LEU A 80 -17.31 -13.77 20.30
CA LEU A 80 -16.43 -14.77 19.72
C LEU A 80 -14.99 -14.57 20.19
N GLY A 81 -14.34 -15.67 20.61
CA GLY A 81 -12.92 -15.66 20.97
C GLY A 81 -12.04 -15.73 19.72
N VAL A 82 -11.13 -14.78 19.58
CA VAL A 82 -10.19 -14.69 18.44
C VAL A 82 -8.78 -14.41 18.94
N ALA A 83 -7.85 -15.29 18.62
CA ALA A 83 -6.42 -15.10 18.84
C ALA A 83 -5.73 -14.78 17.52
N ILE A 84 -4.81 -13.80 17.55
CA ILE A 84 -4.12 -13.23 16.39
C ILE A 84 -2.62 -13.41 16.55
N GLU A 85 -1.97 -13.98 15.54
CA GLU A 85 -0.52 -13.95 15.36
C GLU A 85 -0.21 -13.18 14.07
N LEU A 86 0.48 -12.04 14.16
CA LEU A 86 0.81 -11.19 13.04
C LEU A 86 2.28 -11.33 12.67
N LYS A 87 2.58 -11.49 11.38
CA LYS A 87 3.95 -11.48 10.86
C LYS A 87 4.13 -10.33 9.88
N LYS A 88 4.93 -9.36 10.29
CA LYS A 88 5.33 -8.23 9.46
C LYS A 88 6.48 -8.67 8.55
N MET A 89 6.31 -8.46 7.24
CA MET A 89 7.35 -8.74 6.24
C MET A 89 7.70 -7.49 5.42
N MET A 90 7.21 -6.36 5.87
CA MET A 90 7.48 -5.04 5.30
C MET A 90 7.98 -4.10 6.38
N PRO A 91 8.94 -3.21 6.07
CA PRO A 91 9.37 -2.18 7.00
C PRO A 91 8.19 -1.30 7.47
N LEU A 92 8.18 -0.97 8.74
CA LEU A 92 7.18 -0.06 9.28
C LEU A 92 7.43 1.36 8.75
N LYS A 93 6.35 2.14 8.55
CA LYS A 93 6.41 3.54 8.07
C LYS A 93 7.18 3.70 6.75
N SER A 94 7.19 2.67 5.92
CA SER A 94 7.95 2.62 4.67
C SER A 94 7.27 3.30 3.49
N GLY A 95 5.97 3.58 3.54
CA GLY A 95 5.18 3.98 2.37
C GLY A 95 4.72 2.81 1.48
N LEU A 96 4.81 1.57 2.00
CA LEU A 96 4.40 0.34 1.30
C LEU A 96 3.01 -0.18 1.72
N GLY A 97 2.22 0.63 2.40
CA GLY A 97 0.89 0.23 2.88
C GLY A 97 0.91 -0.86 3.95
N SER A 98 1.97 -0.92 4.80
CA SER A 98 2.13 -1.97 5.80
C SER A 98 1.01 -2.03 6.84
N SER A 99 0.44 -0.89 7.27
CA SER A 99 -0.74 -0.86 8.14
C SER A 99 -2.01 -1.31 7.42
N ALA A 100 -2.19 -0.88 6.17
CA ALA A 100 -3.30 -1.31 5.32
C ALA A 100 -3.27 -2.82 5.08
N ALA A 101 -2.12 -3.40 4.74
CA ALA A 101 -1.97 -4.84 4.56
C ALA A 101 -2.32 -5.62 5.84
N SER A 102 -1.85 -5.16 7.02
CA SER A 102 -2.18 -5.79 8.31
C SER A 102 -3.69 -5.72 8.61
N SER A 103 -4.32 -4.57 8.40
CA SER A 103 -5.76 -4.38 8.60
C SER A 103 -6.58 -5.27 7.66
N VAL A 104 -6.20 -5.29 6.38
CA VAL A 104 -6.84 -6.11 5.34
C VAL A 104 -6.71 -7.59 5.64
N VAL A 105 -5.49 -8.08 5.93
CA VAL A 105 -5.28 -9.51 6.15
C VAL A 105 -6.03 -10.02 7.37
N GLY A 106 -6.15 -9.20 8.43
CA GLY A 106 -6.90 -9.55 9.63
C GLY A 106 -8.39 -9.75 9.37
N VAL A 107 -9.06 -8.76 8.78
CA VAL A 107 -10.50 -8.86 8.52
C VAL A 107 -10.81 -9.90 7.44
N TYR A 108 -9.97 -10.00 6.41
CA TYR A 108 -10.13 -11.00 5.35
C TYR A 108 -10.01 -12.42 5.89
N ALA A 109 -8.96 -12.72 6.66
CA ALA A 109 -8.77 -14.04 7.25
C ALA A 109 -9.94 -14.44 8.14
N LEU A 110 -10.40 -13.55 9.03
CA LEU A 110 -11.54 -13.84 9.89
C LEU A 110 -12.82 -14.03 9.09
N ASN A 111 -13.09 -13.19 8.09
CA ASN A 111 -14.26 -13.34 7.23
C ASN A 111 -14.26 -14.70 6.52
N LYS A 112 -13.13 -15.15 5.98
CA LYS A 112 -12.99 -16.48 5.36
C LYS A 112 -13.18 -17.60 6.39
N LEU A 113 -12.62 -17.49 7.59
CA LEU A 113 -12.75 -18.48 8.66
C LEU A 113 -14.19 -18.67 9.12
N LEU A 114 -14.99 -17.62 9.04
CA LEU A 114 -16.42 -17.61 9.40
C LEU A 114 -17.37 -17.95 8.24
N GLY A 115 -16.84 -18.34 7.07
CA GLY A 115 -17.61 -18.74 5.91
C GLY A 115 -17.99 -17.58 4.96
N SER A 116 -17.26 -16.48 5.01
CA SER A 116 -17.42 -15.29 4.14
C SER A 116 -18.82 -14.65 4.24
N PRO A 117 -19.28 -14.23 5.44
CA PRO A 117 -20.58 -13.57 5.59
C PRO A 117 -20.66 -12.22 4.86
N LEU A 118 -19.52 -11.59 4.58
CA LEU A 118 -19.42 -10.35 3.79
C LEU A 118 -18.59 -10.57 2.52
N THR A 119 -18.90 -9.80 1.48
CA THR A 119 -18.08 -9.70 0.26
C THR A 119 -16.78 -8.93 0.53
N ASP A 120 -15.78 -9.09 -0.33
CA ASP A 120 -14.50 -8.40 -0.14
C ASP A 120 -14.67 -6.86 -0.16
N VAL A 121 -15.59 -6.30 -0.97
CA VAL A 121 -15.86 -4.85 -0.98
C VAL A 121 -16.48 -4.37 0.35
N GLU A 122 -17.35 -5.18 0.96
CA GLU A 122 -17.95 -4.86 2.26
C GLU A 122 -16.95 -4.91 3.42
N LEU A 123 -15.74 -5.48 3.22
CA LEU A 123 -14.67 -5.45 4.21
C LEU A 123 -13.89 -4.11 4.22
N LEU A 124 -13.94 -3.32 3.15
CA LEU A 124 -13.21 -2.05 3.02
C LEU A 124 -13.41 -1.10 4.20
N PRO A 125 -14.65 -0.81 4.66
CA PRO A 125 -14.87 0.13 5.76
C PRO A 125 -14.16 -0.28 7.06
N PHE A 126 -14.07 -1.59 7.33
CA PHE A 126 -13.38 -2.10 8.51
C PHE A 126 -11.86 -1.93 8.40
N ALA A 127 -11.28 -2.30 7.25
CA ALA A 127 -9.85 -2.15 7.02
C ALA A 127 -9.43 -0.66 7.03
N MET A 128 -10.28 0.24 6.55
CA MET A 128 -10.06 1.69 6.61
C MET A 128 -10.04 2.25 8.04
N LYS A 129 -10.83 1.68 8.96
CA LYS A 129 -10.74 2.08 10.39
C LYS A 129 -9.39 1.74 11.01
N GLY A 130 -8.77 0.63 10.62
CA GLY A 130 -7.41 0.29 11.03
C GLY A 130 -6.39 1.30 10.52
N GLU A 131 -6.53 1.77 9.29
CA GLU A 131 -5.66 2.80 8.71
C GLU A 131 -5.84 4.15 9.41
N GLU A 132 -7.07 4.51 9.78
CA GLU A 132 -7.36 5.72 10.55
C GLU A 132 -6.66 5.71 11.91
N LEU A 133 -6.66 4.56 12.61
CA LEU A 133 -5.92 4.40 13.87
C LEU A 133 -4.41 4.56 13.67
N ALA A 134 -3.86 3.96 12.61
CA ALA A 134 -2.42 3.96 12.36
C ALA A 134 -1.89 5.33 11.91
N CYS A 135 -2.61 6.02 11.03
CA CYS A 135 -2.15 7.20 10.30
C CYS A 135 -2.94 8.48 10.59
N GLY A 136 -4.04 8.37 11.36
CA GLY A 136 -4.92 9.51 11.68
C GLY A 136 -5.86 9.90 10.54
N SER A 137 -5.88 9.13 9.45
CA SER A 137 -6.80 9.30 8.31
C SER A 137 -6.95 7.98 7.56
N ALA A 138 -8.15 7.71 7.07
CA ALA A 138 -8.47 6.50 6.33
C ALA A 138 -8.04 6.64 4.86
N HIS A 139 -6.95 6.00 4.48
CA HIS A 139 -6.39 6.03 3.12
C HIS A 139 -6.86 4.83 2.29
N ALA A 140 -7.95 4.99 1.55
CA ALA A 140 -8.49 3.94 0.70
C ALA A 140 -7.56 3.54 -0.46
N ASP A 141 -6.70 4.44 -0.93
CA ASP A 141 -5.71 4.21 -1.99
C ASP A 141 -4.59 3.21 -1.61
N ASN A 142 -4.46 2.85 -0.31
CA ASN A 142 -3.68 1.70 0.16
C ASN A 142 -4.57 0.49 0.45
N VAL A 143 -5.66 0.69 1.20
CA VAL A 143 -6.53 -0.39 1.67
C VAL A 143 -7.23 -1.09 0.51
N ALA A 144 -7.77 -0.32 -0.44
CA ALA A 144 -8.52 -0.90 -1.55
C ALA A 144 -7.66 -1.79 -2.47
N PRO A 145 -6.46 -1.38 -2.94
CA PRO A 145 -5.63 -2.30 -3.71
C PRO A 145 -5.09 -3.47 -2.88
N ALA A 146 -4.81 -3.30 -1.57
CA ALA A 146 -4.42 -4.42 -0.72
C ALA A 146 -5.53 -5.49 -0.64
N LEU A 147 -6.81 -5.08 -0.64
CA LEU A 147 -7.96 -5.97 -0.53
C LEU A 147 -8.44 -6.51 -1.89
N LEU A 148 -8.49 -5.66 -2.91
CA LEU A 148 -9.06 -6.02 -4.22
C LEU A 148 -8.02 -6.49 -5.23
N GLY A 149 -6.74 -6.17 -5.00
CA GLY A 149 -5.67 -6.36 -5.97
C GLY A 149 -5.74 -5.38 -7.14
N GLY A 150 -4.70 -5.36 -7.96
CA GLY A 150 -4.61 -4.54 -9.15
C GLY A 150 -4.48 -3.05 -8.87
N PHE A 151 -4.74 -2.27 -9.89
CA PHE A 151 -4.94 -0.83 -9.74
C PHE A 151 -6.36 -0.54 -9.25
N VAL A 152 -6.48 0.36 -8.28
CA VAL A 152 -7.77 0.77 -7.75
C VAL A 152 -7.85 2.30 -7.74
N LEU A 153 -8.90 2.82 -8.37
CA LEU A 153 -9.26 4.24 -8.33
C LEU A 153 -10.27 4.47 -7.20
N VAL A 154 -9.97 5.39 -6.31
CA VAL A 154 -10.89 5.91 -5.30
C VAL A 154 -11.59 7.14 -5.89
N ARG A 155 -12.82 6.97 -6.38
CA ARG A 155 -13.59 8.06 -7.00
C ARG A 155 -14.16 9.01 -5.95
N SER A 156 -14.53 8.49 -4.79
CA SER A 156 -15.11 9.26 -3.69
C SER A 156 -14.88 8.58 -2.36
N TYR A 157 -14.74 9.38 -1.30
CA TYR A 157 -14.67 8.89 0.08
C TYR A 157 -16.02 8.98 0.81
N ASN A 158 -16.98 9.79 0.31
CA ASN A 158 -18.30 9.92 0.93
C ASN A 158 -19.40 10.11 -0.15
N PRO A 159 -20.21 9.06 -0.45
CA PRO A 159 -19.97 7.68 -0.03
C PRO A 159 -18.67 7.11 -0.61
N LEU A 160 -18.11 6.09 0.05
CA LEU A 160 -16.92 5.40 -0.47
C LEU A 160 -17.25 4.73 -1.79
N ASP A 161 -16.49 5.07 -2.83
CA ASP A 161 -16.65 4.54 -4.17
C ASP A 161 -15.28 4.22 -4.76
N VAL A 162 -15.02 2.92 -4.92
CA VAL A 162 -13.76 2.39 -5.43
C VAL A 162 -13.99 1.60 -6.70
N ILE A 163 -13.11 1.79 -7.67
CA ILE A 163 -13.18 1.16 -8.99
C ILE A 163 -11.90 0.40 -9.23
N LYS A 164 -11.98 -0.94 -9.29
CA LYS A 164 -10.85 -1.77 -9.70
C LYS A 164 -10.64 -1.61 -11.21
N LEU A 165 -9.41 -1.29 -11.60
CA LEU A 165 -9.00 -1.18 -13.00
C LEU A 165 -8.37 -2.50 -13.47
N PRO A 166 -8.38 -2.80 -14.77
CA PRO A 166 -7.60 -3.91 -15.34
C PRO A 166 -6.12 -3.75 -14.99
N THR A 167 -5.44 -4.86 -14.71
CA THR A 167 -4.00 -4.84 -14.44
C THR A 167 -3.23 -5.17 -15.73
N PRO A 168 -2.36 -4.27 -16.24
CA PRO A 168 -1.55 -4.56 -17.40
C PRO A 168 -0.63 -5.77 -17.18
N LYS A 169 -0.58 -6.68 -18.14
CA LYS A 169 0.07 -8.01 -17.99
C LYS A 169 1.58 -7.94 -17.78
N ARG A 170 2.24 -6.94 -18.36
CA ARG A 170 3.70 -6.80 -18.39
C ARG A 170 4.17 -5.66 -17.48
N LEU A 171 3.60 -5.50 -16.29
CA LEU A 171 3.97 -4.40 -15.42
C LEU A 171 4.66 -4.90 -14.16
N TYR A 172 5.90 -4.45 -13.96
CA TYR A 172 6.72 -4.70 -12.79
C TYR A 172 6.95 -3.40 -12.04
N ALA A 173 6.89 -3.48 -10.72
CA ALA A 173 7.28 -2.42 -9.81
C ALA A 173 8.63 -2.76 -9.20
N THR A 174 9.57 -1.84 -9.32
CA THR A 174 10.81 -1.79 -8.54
C THR A 174 10.60 -0.77 -7.44
N ILE A 175 10.71 -1.18 -6.19
CA ILE A 175 10.50 -0.31 -5.03
C ILE A 175 11.79 -0.32 -4.22
N ILE A 176 12.34 0.86 -3.95
CA ILE A 176 13.48 1.02 -3.04
C ILE A 176 13.02 1.70 -1.76
N HIS A 177 13.35 1.10 -0.63
CA HIS A 177 13.11 1.64 0.70
C HIS A 177 14.43 2.08 1.32
N PRO A 178 14.74 3.38 1.35
CA PRO A 178 15.91 3.86 2.10
C PRO A 178 15.60 3.85 3.60
N HIS A 179 16.59 3.49 4.42
CA HIS A 179 16.46 3.44 5.89
C HIS A 179 16.50 4.85 6.48
N ILE A 180 15.51 5.66 6.13
CA ILE A 180 15.23 6.98 6.68
C ILE A 180 13.78 7.05 7.15
N GLU A 181 13.49 7.84 8.16
CA GLU A 181 12.12 7.99 8.67
C GLU A 181 11.45 9.22 8.05
N VAL A 182 10.30 9.01 7.39
CA VAL A 182 9.38 10.06 6.97
C VAL A 182 8.01 9.80 7.60
N LYS A 183 7.62 10.65 8.53
CA LYS A 183 6.30 10.50 9.17
C LYS A 183 5.20 10.95 8.21
N THR A 184 4.18 10.11 8.04
CA THR A 184 3.03 10.41 7.16
C THR A 184 2.39 11.75 7.46
N LYS A 185 2.26 12.11 8.77
CA LYS A 185 1.73 13.39 9.21
C LYS A 185 2.57 14.57 8.71
N ASP A 186 3.91 14.45 8.76
CA ASP A 186 4.81 15.52 8.33
C ASP A 186 4.78 15.65 6.80
N ALA A 187 4.80 14.51 6.07
CA ALA A 187 4.66 14.48 4.63
C ALA A 187 3.33 15.07 4.12
N ARG A 188 2.28 15.07 4.96
CA ARG A 188 1.00 15.72 4.64
C ARG A 188 1.00 17.20 5.04
N ASN A 189 1.58 17.54 6.16
CA ASN A 189 1.58 18.92 6.68
C ASN A 189 2.37 19.91 5.82
N ILE A 190 3.42 19.45 5.11
CA ILE A 190 4.22 20.31 4.22
C ILE A 190 3.51 20.64 2.90
N LEU A 191 2.41 19.94 2.56
CA LEU A 191 1.69 20.15 1.31
C LEU A 191 1.00 21.53 1.31
N ARG A 192 0.97 22.13 0.14
CA ARG A 192 0.24 23.38 -0.07
C ARG A 192 -1.27 23.14 0.07
N LYS A 193 -1.97 24.07 0.66
CA LYS A 193 -3.44 24.03 0.78
C LYS A 193 -4.15 24.46 -0.51
N GLU A 194 -3.44 25.19 -1.37
CA GLU A 194 -3.94 25.69 -2.64
C GLU A 194 -2.94 25.35 -3.75
N VAL A 195 -3.47 25.09 -4.94
CA VAL A 195 -2.69 24.80 -6.14
C VAL A 195 -3.09 25.74 -7.27
N LYS A 196 -2.14 26.05 -8.16
CA LYS A 196 -2.44 26.84 -9.34
C LYS A 196 -3.31 26.03 -10.29
N LEU A 197 -4.32 26.65 -10.89
CA LEU A 197 -5.20 25.99 -11.86
C LEU A 197 -4.42 25.33 -13.01
N LYS A 198 -3.34 25.97 -13.49
CA LYS A 198 -2.48 25.38 -14.53
C LYS A 198 -1.89 24.03 -14.10
N ASP A 199 -1.39 23.93 -12.85
CA ASP A 199 -0.79 22.71 -12.34
C ASP A 199 -1.87 21.64 -12.13
N ALA A 200 -3.06 22.03 -11.65
CA ALA A 200 -4.21 21.15 -11.55
C ALA A 200 -4.66 20.57 -12.91
N VAL A 201 -4.70 21.41 -13.98
CA VAL A 201 -5.01 20.95 -15.35
C VAL A 201 -4.00 19.92 -15.84
N THR A 202 -2.68 20.16 -15.61
CA THR A 202 -1.63 19.20 -15.95
C THR A 202 -1.82 17.90 -15.18
N GLN A 203 -2.07 17.99 -13.88
CA GLN A 203 -2.29 16.80 -13.02
C GLN A 203 -3.51 15.97 -13.46
N TRP A 204 -4.62 16.63 -13.81
CA TRP A 204 -5.82 15.94 -14.32
C TRP A 204 -5.54 15.24 -15.66
N GLY A 205 -4.79 15.91 -16.54
CA GLY A 205 -4.37 15.33 -17.81
C GLY A 205 -3.50 14.08 -17.60
N ASN A 206 -2.52 14.16 -16.69
CA ASN A 206 -1.66 13.04 -16.33
C ASN A 206 -2.47 11.89 -15.70
N LEU A 207 -3.37 12.17 -14.76
CA LEU A 207 -4.21 11.14 -14.15
C LEU A 207 -5.12 10.46 -15.18
N ALA A 208 -5.80 11.22 -16.01
CA ALA A 208 -6.64 10.69 -17.08
C ALA A 208 -5.83 9.88 -18.10
N GLY A 209 -4.63 10.35 -18.46
CA GLY A 209 -3.69 9.65 -19.32
C GLY A 209 -3.21 8.33 -18.71
N LEU A 210 -2.85 8.33 -17.43
CA LEU A 210 -2.41 7.14 -16.69
C LEU A 210 -3.52 6.08 -16.66
N ILE A 211 -4.74 6.45 -16.27
CA ILE A 211 -5.89 5.53 -16.24
C ILE A 211 -6.17 4.99 -17.66
N THR A 212 -6.16 5.85 -18.67
CA THR A 212 -6.37 5.42 -20.07
C THR A 212 -5.27 4.47 -20.53
N GLY A 213 -4.01 4.74 -20.20
CA GLY A 213 -2.88 3.87 -20.51
C GLY A 213 -3.01 2.50 -19.84
N ILE A 214 -3.39 2.46 -18.56
CA ILE A 214 -3.68 1.22 -17.83
C ILE A 214 -4.80 0.43 -18.52
N MET A 215 -5.91 1.08 -18.84
CA MET A 215 -7.07 0.45 -19.47
C MET A 215 -6.78 -0.12 -20.87
N LYS A 216 -5.86 0.49 -21.60
CA LYS A 216 -5.47 0.09 -22.97
C LYS A 216 -4.20 -0.76 -23.04
N GLU A 217 -3.53 -1.02 -21.92
CA GLU A 217 -2.18 -1.58 -21.88
C GLU A 217 -1.17 -0.78 -22.76
N ASP A 218 -1.36 0.56 -22.84
CA ASP A 218 -0.47 1.47 -23.56
C ASP A 218 0.66 1.94 -22.61
N TYR A 219 1.79 1.24 -22.67
CA TYR A 219 2.92 1.47 -21.77
C TYR A 219 3.60 2.82 -22.01
N ASP A 220 3.58 3.34 -23.25
CA ASP A 220 4.12 4.67 -23.56
C ASP A 220 3.24 5.76 -22.94
N LEU A 221 1.92 5.59 -22.99
CA LEU A 221 0.99 6.51 -22.34
C LEU A 221 1.10 6.42 -20.81
N ILE A 222 1.24 5.22 -20.24
CA ILE A 222 1.52 5.05 -18.81
C ILE A 222 2.78 5.83 -18.43
N GLY A 223 3.87 5.64 -19.18
CA GLY A 223 5.16 6.28 -18.87
C GLY A 223 5.09 7.79 -18.85
N ARG A 224 4.60 8.42 -19.92
CA ARG A 224 4.51 9.89 -20.02
C ARG A 224 3.47 10.54 -19.11
N SER A 225 2.61 9.72 -18.50
CA SER A 225 1.58 10.17 -17.54
C SER A 225 1.99 9.98 -16.07
N LEU A 226 3.06 9.23 -15.77
CA LEU A 226 3.59 9.03 -14.41
C LEU A 226 4.41 10.25 -13.94
N GLU A 227 3.77 11.40 -13.97
CA GLU A 227 4.35 12.68 -13.55
C GLU A 227 3.40 13.40 -12.60
N ASP A 228 3.91 13.76 -11.41
CA ASP A 228 3.20 14.54 -10.41
C ASP A 228 3.80 15.94 -10.32
N VAL A 229 3.01 16.96 -10.67
CA VAL A 229 3.44 18.37 -10.67
C VAL A 229 3.00 19.12 -9.41
N ILE A 230 2.26 18.47 -8.49
CA ILE A 230 1.66 19.11 -7.32
C ILE A 230 2.33 18.63 -6.03
N VAL A 231 2.35 17.32 -5.79
CA VAL A 231 2.74 16.72 -4.49
C VAL A 231 4.20 16.31 -4.47
N GLU A 232 4.67 15.59 -5.51
CA GLU A 232 6.04 15.10 -5.60
C GLU A 232 7.09 16.20 -5.45
N PRO A 233 6.98 17.40 -6.09
CA PRO A 233 7.97 18.46 -5.96
C PRO A 233 8.17 18.97 -4.53
N ILE A 234 7.18 18.74 -3.65
CA ILE A 234 7.24 19.16 -2.25
C ILE A 234 7.73 17.98 -1.38
N ARG A 235 7.15 16.78 -1.55
CA ARG A 235 7.51 15.61 -0.76
C ARG A 235 8.91 15.09 -1.04
N SER A 236 9.40 15.24 -2.26
CA SER A 236 10.76 14.84 -2.65
C SER A 236 11.85 15.47 -1.78
N LEU A 237 11.59 16.67 -1.23
CA LEU A 237 12.49 17.36 -0.31
C LEU A 237 12.74 16.60 1.00
N LEU A 238 11.84 15.67 1.36
CA LEU A 238 11.98 14.82 2.56
C LEU A 238 12.85 13.58 2.30
N ILE A 239 13.20 13.30 1.04
CA ILE A 239 13.93 12.08 0.64
C ILE A 239 15.26 12.50 0.03
N PRO A 240 16.38 12.40 0.77
CA PRO A 240 17.69 12.77 0.25
C PRO A 240 18.01 12.04 -1.06
N GLY A 241 18.43 12.79 -2.08
CA GLY A 241 18.81 12.23 -3.37
C GLY A 241 17.66 11.80 -4.29
N PHE A 242 16.39 12.09 -3.95
CA PHE A 242 15.22 11.68 -4.73
C PHE A 242 15.35 11.95 -6.23
N ASP A 243 15.70 13.18 -6.63
CA ASP A 243 15.81 13.55 -8.04
C ASP A 243 16.86 12.72 -8.78
N LYS A 244 17.99 12.43 -8.11
CA LYS A 244 19.04 11.57 -8.66
C LYS A 244 18.58 10.11 -8.79
N VAL A 245 17.86 9.59 -7.79
CA VAL A 245 17.26 8.25 -7.84
C VAL A 245 16.27 8.14 -8.99
N LYS A 246 15.36 9.12 -9.12
CA LYS A 246 14.37 9.18 -10.21
C LYS A 246 15.05 9.21 -11.58
N GLN A 247 16.04 10.09 -11.77
CA GLN A 247 16.76 10.19 -13.03
C GLN A 247 17.52 8.88 -13.38
N LYS A 248 18.14 8.23 -12.38
CA LYS A 248 18.83 6.96 -12.59
C LYS A 248 17.88 5.83 -12.94
N ALA A 249 16.69 5.78 -12.32
CA ALA A 249 15.64 4.83 -12.65
C ALA A 249 15.16 5.00 -14.10
N LEU A 250 14.87 6.24 -14.51
CA LEU A 250 14.46 6.56 -15.89
C LEU A 250 15.55 6.18 -16.92
N ASN A 251 16.81 6.50 -16.65
CA ASN A 251 17.93 6.14 -17.51
C ASN A 251 18.17 4.62 -17.61
N ALA A 252 17.74 3.86 -16.59
CA ALA A 252 17.79 2.40 -16.58
C ALA A 252 16.57 1.73 -17.25
N GLY A 253 15.67 2.51 -17.84
CA GLY A 253 14.51 2.01 -18.61
C GLY A 253 13.19 1.97 -17.87
N ALA A 254 13.06 2.69 -16.75
CA ALA A 254 11.77 2.86 -16.09
C ALA A 254 10.79 3.64 -16.98
N LEU A 255 9.53 3.21 -17.04
CA LEU A 255 8.44 3.96 -17.65
C LEU A 255 8.19 5.28 -16.91
N GLY A 256 8.28 5.24 -15.58
CA GLY A 256 8.14 6.37 -14.69
C GLY A 256 8.58 5.98 -13.28
N CYS A 257 8.84 7.01 -12.45
CA CYS A 257 9.34 6.85 -11.10
C CYS A 257 8.79 7.95 -10.20
N SER A 258 8.31 7.60 -9.01
CA SER A 258 7.76 8.56 -8.03
C SER A 258 7.81 8.00 -6.61
N ILE A 259 7.32 8.78 -5.65
CA ILE A 259 7.24 8.40 -4.24
C ILE A 259 6.09 7.41 -4.03
N SER A 260 6.32 6.36 -3.24
CA SER A 260 5.27 5.44 -2.81
C SER A 260 4.59 5.96 -1.55
N GLY A 261 3.29 6.24 -1.62
CA GLY A 261 2.51 6.76 -0.50
C GLY A 261 3.08 8.08 0.04
N SER A 262 3.37 8.12 1.34
CA SER A 262 4.04 9.27 1.98
C SER A 262 5.57 9.26 1.83
N GLY A 263 6.12 8.20 1.26
CA GLY A 263 7.56 7.90 1.31
C GLY A 263 7.95 7.21 2.63
N PRO A 264 9.24 6.97 2.88
CA PRO A 264 10.38 7.34 2.01
C PRO A 264 10.59 6.42 0.80
N SER A 265 9.85 5.33 0.66
CA SER A 265 10.01 4.45 -0.49
C SER A 265 9.72 5.16 -1.79
N ILE A 266 10.51 4.82 -2.80
CA ILE A 266 10.38 5.30 -4.17
C ILE A 266 10.07 4.08 -5.05
N PHE A 267 9.09 4.20 -5.94
CA PHE A 267 8.77 3.16 -6.89
C PHE A 267 9.11 3.57 -8.32
N ALA A 268 9.41 2.60 -9.14
CA ALA A 268 9.54 2.74 -10.59
C ALA A 268 8.80 1.61 -11.28
N LEU A 269 8.14 1.90 -12.39
CA LEU A 269 7.44 0.89 -13.20
C LEU A 269 8.25 0.53 -14.44
N SER A 270 8.19 -0.74 -14.85
CA SER A 270 8.83 -1.24 -16.07
C SER A 270 8.01 -2.39 -16.67
N THR A 271 8.29 -2.74 -17.93
CA THR A 271 7.56 -3.79 -18.65
C THR A 271 8.25 -5.16 -18.61
N ASP A 272 9.43 -5.24 -18.00
CA ASP A 272 10.25 -6.44 -17.97
C ASP A 272 10.97 -6.61 -16.64
N LYS A 273 11.10 -7.87 -16.16
CA LYS A 273 11.74 -8.18 -14.87
C LYS A 273 13.24 -7.89 -14.87
N ALA A 274 13.93 -8.08 -16.02
CA ALA A 274 15.35 -7.79 -16.10
C ALA A 274 15.60 -6.27 -16.04
N ILE A 275 14.76 -5.47 -16.72
CA ILE A 275 14.77 -4.01 -16.64
C ILE A 275 14.50 -3.57 -15.20
N ALA A 276 13.51 -4.18 -14.52
CA ALA A 276 13.22 -3.91 -13.11
C ALA A 276 14.46 -4.13 -12.22
N GLY A 277 15.25 -5.21 -12.49
CA GLY A 277 16.52 -5.47 -11.81
C GLY A 277 17.57 -4.39 -12.05
N GLN A 278 17.71 -3.94 -13.29
CA GLN A 278 18.64 -2.85 -13.65
C GLN A 278 18.26 -1.53 -12.96
N ILE A 279 16.96 -1.23 -12.91
CA ILE A 279 16.43 -0.06 -12.21
C ILE A 279 16.78 -0.14 -10.71
N GLY A 280 16.50 -1.29 -10.06
CA GLY A 280 16.82 -1.48 -8.65
C GLY A 280 18.28 -1.24 -8.34
N HIS A 281 19.18 -1.82 -9.14
CA HIS A 281 20.62 -1.61 -9.01
C HIS A 281 21.03 -0.14 -9.20
N ALA A 282 20.44 0.56 -10.19
CA ALA A 282 20.72 1.96 -10.44
C ALA A 282 20.27 2.88 -9.31
N MET A 283 19.08 2.57 -8.70
CA MET A 283 18.54 3.30 -7.55
C MET A 283 19.38 3.08 -6.28
N THR A 284 19.78 1.82 -6.00
CA THR A 284 20.62 1.47 -4.84
C THR A 284 21.94 2.22 -4.85
N LYS A 285 22.62 2.29 -6.00
CA LYS A 285 23.88 3.01 -6.12
C LYS A 285 23.80 4.48 -5.67
N VAL A 286 22.66 5.13 -5.88
CA VAL A 286 22.49 6.52 -5.44
C VAL A 286 22.46 6.61 -3.92
N PHE A 287 21.78 5.70 -3.24
CA PHE A 287 21.75 5.67 -1.76
C PHE A 287 23.07 5.22 -1.17
N ASP A 288 23.79 4.29 -1.82
CA ASP A 288 25.15 3.91 -1.42
C ASP A 288 26.10 5.12 -1.46
N GLU A 289 26.05 5.95 -2.53
CA GLU A 289 26.84 7.18 -2.64
C GLU A 289 26.49 8.21 -1.55
N LEU A 290 25.28 8.15 -1.01
CA LEU A 290 24.82 9.00 0.10
C LEU A 290 25.08 8.38 1.48
N ASN A 291 25.68 7.18 1.54
CA ASN A 291 25.84 6.38 2.75
C ASN A 291 24.49 6.08 3.49
N VAL A 292 23.41 5.92 2.71
CA VAL A 292 22.09 5.53 3.21
C VAL A 292 21.85 4.08 2.84
N GLN A 293 21.61 3.23 3.85
CA GLN A 293 21.19 1.85 3.61
C GLN A 293 19.82 1.82 2.94
N SER A 294 19.61 0.84 2.08
CA SER A 294 18.32 0.70 1.38
C SER A 294 18.02 -0.76 1.05
N GLU A 295 16.74 -1.09 0.95
CA GLU A 295 16.23 -2.39 0.51
C GLU A 295 15.48 -2.24 -0.81
N VAL A 296 15.64 -3.22 -1.71
CA VAL A 296 14.96 -3.23 -3.02
C VAL A 296 13.99 -4.40 -3.10
N TYR A 297 12.77 -4.10 -3.47
CA TYR A 297 11.73 -5.07 -3.79
C TYR A 297 11.40 -4.99 -5.27
N ILE A 298 11.49 -6.12 -5.97
CA ILE A 298 11.09 -6.24 -7.37
C ILE A 298 9.93 -7.20 -7.44
N SER A 299 8.79 -6.71 -7.87
CA SER A 299 7.55 -7.47 -7.90
C SER A 299 6.75 -7.16 -9.15
N LYS A 300 5.98 -8.13 -9.59
CA LYS A 300 4.94 -7.87 -10.57
C LYS A 300 3.80 -7.08 -9.90
N VAL A 301 3.17 -6.18 -10.64
CA VAL A 301 1.89 -5.61 -10.21
C VAL A 301 0.87 -6.74 -10.22
N SER A 302 0.24 -6.99 -9.07
CA SER A 302 -0.66 -8.12 -8.84
C SER A 302 -2.10 -7.71 -9.01
N ASP A 303 -2.89 -8.46 -9.77
CA ASP A 303 -4.34 -8.30 -9.84
C ASP A 303 -5.07 -9.01 -8.68
N GLN A 304 -4.33 -9.74 -7.85
CA GLN A 304 -4.84 -10.45 -6.69
C GLN A 304 -4.60 -9.64 -5.41
N GLY A 305 -5.63 -9.56 -4.58
CA GLY A 305 -5.58 -9.05 -3.22
C GLY A 305 -5.09 -10.12 -2.24
N PRO A 306 -5.68 -10.20 -1.03
CA PRO A 306 -5.27 -11.16 -0.02
C PRO A 306 -5.63 -12.58 -0.43
N ARG A 307 -4.86 -13.54 0.10
CA ARG A 307 -5.05 -14.97 -0.18
C ARG A 307 -4.85 -15.80 1.08
N ILE A 308 -5.55 -16.92 1.14
CA ILE A 308 -5.29 -17.96 2.13
C ILE A 308 -4.03 -18.70 1.71
N ILE A 309 -3.15 -18.97 2.66
CA ILE A 309 -1.88 -19.65 2.44
C ILE A 309 -1.76 -20.98 3.19
N ASP A 310 -2.64 -21.22 4.18
CA ASP A 310 -2.81 -22.51 4.89
C ASP A 310 -4.20 -22.61 5.54
#